data_170805d3edfc08998f5714ac032ae323
#
_entry.id   170805d3edfc08998f5714ac032ae323
#
_cell.length_a   1.000
_cell.length_b   1.000
_cell.length_c   1.000
_cell.angle_alpha   90.00
_cell.angle_beta   90.00
_cell.angle_gamma   90.00
#
_symmetry.space_group_name_H-M   'P 1'
#
loop_
_entity.id
_entity.type
_entity.pdbx_description
1 polymer ?
#
loop_
_entity_poly.entity_id
_entity_poly.type
_entity_poly.pdbx_seq_one_letter_code
_entity_poly.pdbx_strand_id
1 'polypeptide(L)'
;MFDHVELEFKELNSITKNGSRVYETPDGTFPSITTVLGRKKAQFFKEWRARIGEEEANKITTQASRRGTNMHKVVENYLDNHEDYDKKALPHVKELFNTIQPIIDDNVSLIHGIEVPLWSKQLGVAGRCDCIGIWDNELSIVDWKTSNKPKKEEWIEDYFLQATAYS
;
A
#
# COMPACT_ATOMS: atom_id res chain seq x y z
N MET A 1 0.47 -8.86 -20.33
CA MET A 1 1.37 -9.76 -19.55
C MET A 1 2.63 -8.96 -19.30
N PHE A 2 3.05 -8.89 -18.05
CA PHE A 2 4.22 -8.11 -17.61
C PHE A 2 5.47 -8.98 -17.59
N ASP A 3 6.60 -8.39 -17.93
CA ASP A 3 7.90 -9.02 -17.77
C ASP A 3 8.37 -8.85 -16.32
N HIS A 4 9.05 -9.87 -15.79
CA HIS A 4 9.56 -9.89 -14.43
C HIS A 4 11.06 -10.12 -14.39
N VAL A 5 11.73 -9.45 -13.46
CA VAL A 5 13.12 -9.75 -13.08
C VAL A 5 13.08 -10.73 -11.90
N GLU A 6 13.82 -11.82 -11.99
CA GLU A 6 13.99 -12.74 -10.86
C GLU A 6 14.91 -12.11 -9.81
N LEU A 7 14.33 -11.61 -8.74
CA LEU A 7 15.03 -11.08 -7.57
C LEU A 7 14.52 -11.78 -6.30
N GLU A 8 15.43 -12.13 -5.42
CA GLU A 8 15.11 -12.68 -4.11
C GLU A 8 15.08 -11.57 -3.06
N PHE A 9 13.95 -11.40 -2.39
CA PHE A 9 13.79 -10.48 -1.26
C PHE A 9 13.69 -11.27 0.04
N LYS A 10 14.36 -10.79 1.07
CA LYS A 10 14.28 -11.39 2.40
C LYS A 10 12.93 -11.06 3.02
N GLU A 11 12.08 -12.06 3.23
CA GLU A 11 10.82 -11.88 3.93
C GLU A 11 11.03 -11.33 5.35
N LEU A 12 10.14 -10.42 5.75
CA LEU A 12 10.12 -9.82 7.07
C LEU A 12 8.87 -10.25 7.83
N ASN A 13 9.06 -10.72 9.04
CA ASN A 13 7.95 -11.01 9.93
C ASN A 13 7.34 -9.71 10.48
N SER A 14 6.03 -9.52 10.30
CA SER A 14 5.33 -8.38 10.87
C SER A 14 4.46 -8.80 12.05
N ILE A 15 4.59 -8.10 13.16
CA ILE A 15 3.81 -8.33 14.38
C ILE A 15 3.12 -7.05 14.84
N THR A 16 2.01 -7.21 15.56
CA THR A 16 1.36 -6.06 16.21
C THR A 16 1.78 -6.00 17.67
N LYS A 17 2.50 -4.93 18.03
CA LYS A 17 2.94 -4.68 19.40
C LYS A 17 2.33 -3.36 19.90
N ASN A 18 1.58 -3.42 21.00
CA ASN A 18 0.89 -2.25 21.57
C ASN A 18 0.01 -1.49 20.54
N GLY A 19 -0.72 -2.25 19.68
CA GLY A 19 -1.59 -1.66 18.66
C GLY A 19 -0.87 -1.08 17.44
N SER A 20 0.45 -1.21 17.35
CA SER A 20 1.28 -0.72 16.25
C SER A 20 1.94 -1.87 15.50
N ARG A 21 1.95 -1.81 14.18
CA ARG A 21 2.67 -2.77 13.34
C ARG A 21 4.18 -2.50 13.42
N VAL A 22 4.95 -3.55 13.74
CA VAL A 22 6.41 -3.54 13.69
C VAL A 22 6.90 -4.73 12.86
N TYR A 23 8.09 -4.61 12.29
CA TYR A 23 8.75 -5.64 11.50
C TYR A 23 10.03 -6.10 12.20
N GLU A 24 10.23 -7.41 12.23
CA GLU A 24 11.49 -8.01 12.63
C GLU A 24 12.42 -8.06 11.43
N THR A 25 13.51 -7.31 11.48
CA THR A 25 14.50 -7.19 10.41
C THR A 25 15.87 -7.72 10.87
N PRO A 26 16.83 -7.96 9.96
CA PRO A 26 18.20 -8.33 10.33
C PRO A 26 18.90 -7.31 11.24
N ASP A 27 18.52 -6.04 11.15
CA ASP A 27 19.11 -4.93 11.91
C ASP A 27 18.34 -4.58 13.19
N GLY A 28 17.26 -5.29 13.49
CA GLY A 28 16.42 -5.07 14.67
C GLY A 28 14.94 -4.99 14.38
N THR A 29 14.16 -4.58 15.37
CA THR A 29 12.71 -4.44 15.24
C THR A 29 12.36 -2.98 14.96
N PHE A 30 11.75 -2.70 13.80
CA PHE A 30 11.40 -1.35 13.38
C PHE A 30 9.88 -1.19 13.22
N PRO A 31 9.32 -0.01 13.56
CA PRO A 31 7.93 0.30 13.28
C PRO A 31 7.67 0.36 11.77
N SER A 32 6.44 0.06 11.34
CA SER A 32 6.08 0.29 9.95
C SER A 32 6.07 1.80 9.63
N ILE A 33 6.51 2.17 8.42
CA ILE A 33 6.47 3.56 7.94
C ILE A 33 5.05 4.13 8.04
N THR A 34 4.02 3.35 7.71
CA THR A 34 2.62 3.76 7.84
C THR A 34 2.19 4.01 9.29
N THR A 35 2.73 3.26 10.26
CA THR A 35 2.53 3.52 11.69
C THR A 35 3.16 4.85 12.12
N VAL A 36 4.38 5.13 11.65
CA VAL A 36 5.08 6.38 11.97
C VAL A 36 4.34 7.58 11.38
N LEU A 37 4.01 7.55 10.09
CA LEU A 37 3.27 8.62 9.42
C LEU A 37 1.86 8.82 9.99
N GLY A 38 1.19 7.74 10.37
CA GLY A 38 -0.14 7.79 10.97
C GLY A 38 -0.22 8.57 12.29
N ARG A 39 0.92 8.72 13.01
CA ARG A 39 0.97 9.51 14.25
C ARG A 39 0.60 10.98 14.02
N LYS A 40 0.98 11.56 12.89
CA LYS A 40 0.61 12.95 12.53
C LYS A 40 -0.91 13.15 12.50
N LYS A 41 -1.66 12.14 12.10
CA LYS A 41 -3.12 12.18 11.94
C LYS A 41 -3.90 11.64 13.14
N ALA A 42 -3.22 11.16 14.19
CA ALA A 42 -3.87 10.52 15.32
C ALA A 42 -4.89 11.43 16.02
N GLN A 43 -4.53 12.71 16.25
CA GLN A 43 -5.40 13.69 16.88
C GLN A 43 -6.62 13.98 15.99
N PHE A 44 -6.41 14.19 14.69
CA PHE A 44 -7.49 14.39 13.71
C PHE A 44 -8.48 13.22 13.72
N PHE A 45 -7.98 11.97 13.71
CA PHE A 45 -8.85 10.79 13.75
C PHE A 45 -9.60 10.65 15.05
N LYS A 46 -8.99 11.02 16.18
CA LYS A 46 -9.66 11.05 17.49
C LYS A 46 -10.83 12.04 17.50
N GLU A 47 -10.63 13.26 17.03
CA GLU A 47 -11.65 14.29 16.92
C GLU A 47 -12.75 13.92 15.92
N TRP A 48 -12.38 13.36 14.77
CA TRP A 48 -13.30 12.86 13.77
C TRP A 48 -14.20 11.75 14.34
N ARG A 49 -13.64 10.77 15.07
CA ARG A 49 -14.40 9.70 15.74
C ARG A 49 -15.35 10.25 16.80
N ALA A 50 -14.90 11.19 17.59
CA ALA A 50 -15.74 11.85 18.60
C ALA A 50 -16.94 12.58 17.98
N ARG A 51 -16.75 13.16 16.78
CA ARG A 51 -17.79 13.91 16.06
C ARG A 51 -18.85 13.01 15.42
N ILE A 52 -18.45 11.90 14.78
CA ILE A 52 -19.39 11.03 14.04
C ILE A 52 -19.88 9.82 14.84
N GLY A 53 -19.26 9.54 15.97
CA GLY A 53 -19.52 8.37 16.81
C GLY A 53 -18.68 7.15 16.43
N GLU A 54 -18.37 6.32 17.42
CA GLU A 54 -17.49 5.16 17.28
C GLU A 54 -18.05 4.11 16.32
N GLU A 55 -19.34 3.85 16.33
CA GLU A 55 -19.96 2.85 15.46
C GLU A 55 -19.82 3.22 13.99
N GLU A 56 -20.19 4.45 13.63
CA GLU A 56 -20.09 4.93 12.24
C GLU A 56 -18.62 5.05 11.81
N ALA A 57 -17.73 5.52 12.68
CA ALA A 57 -16.31 5.56 12.43
C ALA A 57 -15.73 4.16 12.14
N ASN A 58 -16.10 3.16 12.93
CA ASN A 58 -15.67 1.77 12.74
C ASN A 58 -16.20 1.20 11.42
N LYS A 59 -17.46 1.47 11.07
CA LYS A 59 -18.04 1.06 9.79
C LYS A 59 -17.26 1.64 8.60
N ILE A 60 -17.03 2.96 8.61
CA ILE A 60 -16.30 3.66 7.54
C ILE A 60 -14.87 3.12 7.41
N THR A 61 -14.14 2.99 8.53
CA THR A 61 -12.75 2.52 8.51
C THR A 61 -12.65 1.06 8.06
N THR A 62 -13.58 0.20 8.49
CA THR A 62 -13.63 -1.21 8.08
C THR A 62 -13.91 -1.33 6.58
N GLN A 63 -14.87 -0.58 6.06
CA GLN A 63 -15.18 -0.57 4.63
C GLN A 63 -13.98 -0.08 3.80
N ALA A 64 -13.32 1.01 4.23
CA ALA A 64 -12.14 1.54 3.56
C ALA A 64 -10.98 0.53 3.57
N SER A 65 -10.71 -0.12 4.71
CA SER A 65 -9.68 -1.15 4.82
C SER A 65 -9.97 -2.35 3.93
N ARG A 66 -11.19 -2.87 3.95
CA ARG A 66 -11.59 -4.02 3.09
C ARG A 66 -11.47 -3.68 1.61
N ARG A 67 -11.91 -2.49 1.19
CA ARG A 67 -11.76 -2.05 -0.19
C ARG A 67 -10.29 -1.96 -0.58
N GLY A 68 -9.45 -1.35 0.27
CA GLY A 68 -8.01 -1.24 0.04
C GLY A 68 -7.38 -2.63 -0.12
N THR A 69 -7.57 -3.53 0.86
CA THR A 69 -6.99 -4.88 0.81
C THR A 69 -7.43 -5.66 -0.44
N ASN A 70 -8.72 -5.59 -0.81
CA ASN A 70 -9.20 -6.26 -2.02
C ASN A 70 -8.60 -5.67 -3.29
N MET A 71 -8.46 -4.33 -3.37
CA MET A 71 -7.87 -3.67 -4.52
C MET A 71 -6.40 -4.04 -4.69
N HIS A 72 -5.60 -3.98 -3.60
CA HIS A 72 -4.20 -4.40 -3.63
C HIS A 72 -4.07 -5.86 -4.12
N LYS A 73 -4.94 -6.77 -3.63
CA LYS A 73 -4.88 -8.16 -4.07
C LYS A 73 -5.22 -8.37 -5.56
N VAL A 74 -6.14 -7.57 -6.11
CA VAL A 74 -6.43 -7.60 -7.55
C VAL A 74 -5.23 -7.10 -8.35
N VAL A 75 -4.64 -5.97 -7.95
CA VAL A 75 -3.46 -5.41 -8.63
C VAL A 75 -2.26 -6.35 -8.53
N GLU A 76 -1.98 -6.88 -7.34
CA GLU A 76 -0.92 -7.88 -7.11
C GLU A 76 -1.06 -9.07 -8.07
N ASN A 77 -2.24 -9.72 -8.10
CA ASN A 77 -2.49 -10.86 -8.98
C ASN A 77 -2.39 -10.48 -10.46
N TYR A 78 -2.82 -9.27 -10.82
CA TYR A 78 -2.74 -8.78 -12.20
C TYR A 78 -1.31 -8.57 -12.64
N LEU A 79 -0.50 -7.89 -11.82
CA LEU A 79 0.92 -7.67 -12.07
C LEU A 79 1.70 -9.00 -12.11
N ASP A 80 1.29 -9.98 -11.30
CA ASP A 80 1.87 -11.33 -11.27
C ASP A 80 1.34 -12.25 -12.40
N ASN A 81 0.64 -11.68 -13.38
CA ASN A 81 0.11 -12.36 -14.56
C ASN A 81 -0.86 -13.52 -14.27
N HIS A 82 -1.60 -13.50 -13.16
CA HIS A 82 -2.63 -14.49 -12.88
C HIS A 82 -3.83 -14.29 -13.79
N GLU A 83 -4.26 -15.32 -14.53
CA GLU A 83 -5.44 -15.26 -15.41
C GLU A 83 -6.72 -14.92 -14.64
N ASP A 84 -6.86 -15.41 -13.41
CA ASP A 84 -8.03 -15.24 -12.52
C ASP A 84 -7.83 -14.06 -11.54
N TYR A 85 -7.05 -13.02 -11.88
CA TYR A 85 -6.63 -11.94 -10.98
C TYR A 85 -7.77 -11.25 -10.24
N ASP A 86 -8.96 -11.18 -10.83
CA ASP A 86 -10.13 -10.50 -10.28
C ASP A 86 -11.28 -11.44 -9.87
N LYS A 87 -11.11 -12.77 -9.98
CA LYS A 87 -12.16 -13.77 -9.79
C LYS A 87 -12.88 -13.67 -8.44
N LYS A 88 -12.14 -13.34 -7.39
CA LYS A 88 -12.64 -13.20 -6.02
C LYS A 88 -12.97 -11.75 -5.65
N ALA A 89 -12.78 -10.80 -6.56
CA ALA A 89 -13.00 -9.40 -6.29
C ALA A 89 -14.49 -9.04 -6.24
N LEU A 90 -14.83 -8.15 -5.33
CA LEU A 90 -16.19 -7.61 -5.26
C LEU A 90 -16.48 -6.70 -6.47
N PRO A 91 -17.72 -6.60 -6.94
CA PRO A 91 -18.06 -5.82 -8.14
C PRO A 91 -17.49 -4.39 -8.14
N HIS A 92 -17.64 -3.66 -7.04
CA HIS A 92 -17.11 -2.30 -6.92
C HIS A 92 -15.57 -2.22 -6.94
N VAL A 93 -14.88 -3.30 -6.57
CA VAL A 93 -13.41 -3.37 -6.68
C VAL A 93 -12.99 -3.61 -8.12
N LYS A 94 -13.73 -4.44 -8.85
CA LYS A 94 -13.52 -4.64 -10.29
C LYS A 94 -13.71 -3.32 -11.07
N GLU A 95 -14.74 -2.56 -10.76
CA GLU A 95 -14.97 -1.24 -11.35
C GLU A 95 -13.81 -0.29 -11.09
N LEU A 96 -13.32 -0.24 -9.83
CA LEU A 96 -12.13 0.56 -9.48
C LEU A 96 -10.88 0.09 -10.23
N PHE A 97 -10.66 -1.21 -10.31
CA PHE A 97 -9.53 -1.77 -11.03
C PHE A 97 -9.58 -1.42 -12.52
N ASN A 98 -10.74 -1.55 -13.16
CA ASN A 98 -10.94 -1.20 -14.56
C ASN A 98 -10.58 0.26 -14.89
N THR A 99 -10.65 1.18 -13.90
CA THR A 99 -10.24 2.58 -14.10
C THR A 99 -8.74 2.78 -14.12
N ILE A 100 -7.98 1.95 -13.40
CA ILE A 100 -6.51 2.07 -13.33
C ILE A 100 -5.80 1.07 -14.23
N GLN A 101 -6.44 -0.01 -14.65
CA GLN A 101 -5.83 -1.03 -15.50
C GLN A 101 -5.18 -0.44 -16.76
N PRO A 102 -5.84 0.44 -17.56
CA PRO A 102 -5.20 1.04 -18.72
C PRO A 102 -3.95 1.85 -18.36
N ILE A 103 -3.96 2.54 -17.20
CA ILE A 103 -2.81 3.31 -16.72
C ILE A 103 -1.65 2.39 -16.37
N ILE A 104 -1.93 1.24 -15.75
CA ILE A 104 -0.92 0.22 -15.45
C ILE A 104 -0.35 -0.34 -16.75
N ASP A 105 -1.21 -0.71 -17.70
CA ASP A 105 -0.81 -1.30 -18.98
C ASP A 105 0.06 -0.37 -19.82
N ASP A 106 -0.24 0.93 -19.79
CA ASP A 106 0.50 1.94 -20.55
C ASP A 106 1.85 2.31 -19.93
N ASN A 107 1.99 2.19 -18.61
CA ASN A 107 3.17 2.73 -17.91
C ASN A 107 4.09 1.67 -17.31
N VAL A 108 3.59 0.48 -16.93
CA VAL A 108 4.41 -0.58 -16.33
C VAL A 108 4.97 -1.49 -17.42
N SER A 109 6.29 -1.56 -17.53
CA SER A 109 6.95 -2.41 -18.56
C SER A 109 7.69 -3.61 -17.96
N LEU A 110 8.36 -3.45 -16.84
CA LEU A 110 9.16 -4.49 -16.19
C LEU A 110 8.99 -4.43 -14.68
N ILE A 111 8.70 -5.57 -14.05
CA ILE A 111 8.48 -5.69 -12.62
C ILE A 111 9.72 -6.28 -11.95
N HIS A 112 10.25 -5.59 -10.94
CA HIS A 112 11.37 -6.03 -10.13
C HIS A 112 10.91 -6.71 -8.83
N GLY A 113 9.71 -6.41 -8.36
CA GLY A 113 9.10 -7.07 -7.22
C GLY A 113 7.72 -6.55 -6.89
N ILE A 114 6.89 -7.42 -6.31
CA ILE A 114 5.54 -7.14 -5.85
C ILE A 114 5.50 -7.44 -4.35
N GLU A 115 4.82 -6.60 -3.55
CA GLU A 115 4.73 -6.75 -2.09
C GLU A 115 6.12 -6.89 -1.43
N VAL A 116 7.08 -6.05 -1.86
CA VAL A 116 8.49 -6.15 -1.49
C VAL A 116 8.72 -5.68 -0.05
N PRO A 117 9.26 -6.54 0.84
CA PRO A 117 9.63 -6.13 2.19
C PRO A 117 10.91 -5.28 2.18
N LEU A 118 10.82 -4.09 2.76
CA LEU A 118 11.93 -3.12 2.83
C LEU A 118 12.15 -2.64 4.26
N TRP A 119 13.40 -2.30 4.58
CA TRP A 119 13.73 -1.64 5.85
C TRP A 119 14.94 -0.73 5.70
N SER A 120 14.99 0.29 6.54
CA SER A 120 16.12 1.19 6.66
C SER A 120 16.55 1.28 8.11
N LYS A 121 17.79 0.84 8.38
CA LYS A 121 18.44 1.01 9.70
C LYS A 121 18.65 2.48 10.02
N GLN A 122 18.98 3.28 9.01
CA GLN A 122 19.24 4.71 9.17
C GLN A 122 17.98 5.46 9.58
N LEU A 123 16.84 5.16 8.92
CA LEU A 123 15.56 5.77 9.24
C LEU A 123 14.86 5.10 10.43
N GLY A 124 15.29 3.90 10.81
CA GLY A 124 14.65 3.10 11.86
C GLY A 124 13.23 2.71 11.54
N VAL A 125 12.91 2.43 10.28
CA VAL A 125 11.59 2.04 9.80
C VAL A 125 11.65 0.84 8.88
N ALA A 126 10.51 0.15 8.74
CA ALA A 126 10.34 -0.92 7.78
C ALA A 126 8.95 -0.85 7.15
N GLY A 127 8.72 -1.64 6.10
CA GLY A 127 7.43 -1.69 5.43
C GLY A 127 7.38 -2.71 4.33
N ARG A 128 6.29 -2.68 3.59
CA ARG A 128 6.10 -3.48 2.39
C ARG A 128 5.67 -2.53 1.27
N CYS A 129 6.47 -2.51 0.23
CA CYS A 129 6.20 -1.72 -0.98
C CYS A 129 5.30 -2.52 -1.91
N ASP A 130 4.26 -1.91 -2.46
CA ASP A 130 3.30 -2.63 -3.30
C ASP A 130 3.95 -3.13 -4.60
N CYS A 131 4.76 -2.29 -5.27
CA CYS A 131 5.48 -2.68 -6.47
C CYS A 131 6.78 -1.89 -6.64
N ILE A 132 7.82 -2.56 -7.09
CA ILE A 132 9.05 -1.97 -7.63
C ILE A 132 9.12 -2.37 -9.10
N GLY A 133 9.19 -1.42 -10.00
CA GLY A 133 9.19 -1.71 -11.43
C GLY A 133 9.56 -0.51 -12.28
N ILE A 134 9.60 -0.71 -13.58
CA ILE A 134 9.78 0.36 -14.55
C ILE A 134 8.42 0.99 -14.82
N TRP A 135 8.26 2.24 -14.42
CA TRP A 135 7.09 3.07 -14.68
C TRP A 135 7.49 4.24 -15.59
N ASP A 136 6.86 4.37 -16.74
CA ASP A 136 7.19 5.41 -17.73
C ASP A 136 8.70 5.49 -18.04
N ASN A 137 9.32 4.33 -18.25
CA ASN A 137 10.76 4.11 -18.51
C ASN A 137 11.74 4.45 -17.37
N GLU A 138 11.23 4.71 -16.14
CA GLU A 138 12.07 4.97 -14.97
C GLU A 138 11.84 3.91 -13.87
N LEU A 139 12.93 3.45 -13.22
CA LEU A 139 12.81 2.56 -12.06
C LEU A 139 12.10 3.30 -10.92
N SER A 140 10.96 2.77 -10.51
CA SER A 140 10.04 3.46 -9.63
C SER A 140 9.52 2.59 -8.49
N ILE A 141 9.21 3.25 -7.38
CA ILE A 141 8.37 2.72 -6.32
C ILE A 141 6.92 3.09 -6.63
N VAL A 142 6.07 2.09 -6.75
CA VAL A 142 4.64 2.28 -7.02
C VAL A 142 3.83 1.80 -5.82
N ASP A 143 2.89 2.64 -5.36
CA ASP A 143 2.06 2.36 -4.21
C ASP A 143 0.59 2.68 -4.53
N TRP A 144 -0.29 1.71 -4.37
CA TRP A 144 -1.69 1.80 -4.76
C TRP A 144 -2.55 2.33 -3.63
N LYS A 145 -3.32 3.37 -3.90
CA LYS A 145 -4.21 3.96 -2.90
C LYS A 145 -5.65 4.05 -3.39
N THR A 146 -6.58 3.60 -2.57
CA THR A 146 -8.02 3.74 -2.86
C THR A 146 -8.61 4.94 -2.14
N SER A 147 -9.51 5.66 -2.80
CA SER A 147 -10.26 6.75 -2.19
C SER A 147 -11.68 6.79 -2.73
N ASN A 148 -12.66 7.17 -1.89
CA ASN A 148 -14.05 7.40 -2.32
C ASN A 148 -14.25 8.77 -2.96
N LYS A 149 -13.30 9.69 -2.81
CA LYS A 149 -13.37 11.05 -3.31
C LYS A 149 -11.99 11.48 -3.79
N PRO A 150 -11.91 12.36 -4.80
CA PRO A 150 -10.65 12.99 -5.16
C PRO A 150 -10.00 13.61 -3.92
N LYS A 151 -8.71 13.43 -3.78
CA LYS A 151 -7.92 14.02 -2.69
C LYS A 151 -7.22 15.25 -3.18
N LYS A 152 -7.12 16.26 -2.29
CA LYS A 152 -6.25 17.39 -2.52
C LYS A 152 -4.80 17.00 -2.28
N GLU A 153 -3.88 17.65 -2.96
CA GLU A 153 -2.44 17.39 -2.83
C GLU A 153 -1.97 17.50 -1.38
N GLU A 154 -2.41 18.50 -0.65
CA GLU A 154 -2.10 18.69 0.78
C GLU A 154 -2.49 17.52 1.69
N TRP A 155 -3.39 16.63 1.22
CA TRP A 155 -3.86 15.48 2.00
C TRP A 155 -3.10 14.19 1.72
N ILE A 156 -2.22 14.21 0.70
CA ILE A 156 -1.45 13.05 0.25
C ILE A 156 0.06 13.18 0.51
N GLU A 157 0.50 14.19 1.27
CA GLU A 157 1.90 14.33 1.69
C GLU A 157 2.47 13.02 2.25
N ASP A 158 1.69 12.30 3.07
CA ASP A 158 2.12 11.03 3.66
C ASP A 158 2.40 9.95 2.60
N TYR A 159 1.76 10.01 1.43
CA TYR A 159 2.00 9.06 0.34
C TYR A 159 3.38 9.29 -0.28
N PHE A 160 3.74 10.55 -0.51
CA PHE A 160 5.07 10.91 -0.99
C PHE A 160 6.15 10.56 0.03
N LEU A 161 5.92 10.85 1.31
CA LEU A 161 6.85 10.47 2.39
C LEU A 161 7.00 8.94 2.49
N GLN A 162 5.93 8.18 2.31
CA GLN A 162 5.98 6.72 2.29
C GLN A 162 6.81 6.22 1.11
N ALA A 163 6.55 6.70 -0.11
CA ALA A 163 7.30 6.31 -1.31
C ALA A 163 8.79 6.70 -1.19
N THR A 164 9.09 7.91 -0.71
CA THR A 164 10.47 8.37 -0.44
C THR A 164 11.19 7.51 0.59
N ALA A 165 10.48 6.98 1.60
CA ALA A 165 11.10 6.10 2.59
C ALA A 165 11.38 4.69 2.05
N TYR A 166 10.78 4.32 0.93
CA TYR A 166 11.00 3.04 0.24
C TYR A 166 12.06 3.15 -0.87
N SER A 167 12.31 4.35 -1.39
CA SER A 167 13.37 4.61 -2.37
C SER A 167 14.76 4.75 -1.72
#